data_37fc4c7c1b10edd4bb7c091e4d2be459
#
_entry.id   37fc4c7c1b10edd4bb7c091e4d2be459
#
_cell.length_a   1.000
_cell.length_b   1.000
_cell.length_c   1.000
_cell.angle_alpha   90.00
_cell.angle_beta   90.00
_cell.angle_gamma   90.00
#
_symmetry.space_group_name_H-M   'P 1'
#
loop_
_entity.id
_entity.type
_entity.pdbx_description
1 polymer ?
#
loop_
_entity_poly.entity_id
_entity_poly.type
_entity_poly.pdbx_seq_one_letter_code
_entity_poly.pdbx_strand_id
1 'polypeptide(L)'
;MTHTRTPRILSAVVMCLFAAAVPALAQTAPASPVAGVVQVKRPNLVVSDMGRALRVYRDILGFKVFALDPSGPESYSYPVFKFPKDAKLRMATLNAPNGVRVLALTELKGAPLPPKPVPHRSAVVIEVKGIEQVMAHVAAEGLPTVPPKTSKTPEGLTFIEQAFEDHDGHLIVLYEIRQ
;
A
#
# COMPACT_ATOMS: atom_id res chain seq x y z
N MET A 1 -61.14 -80.13 2.68
CA MET A 1 -60.53 -78.98 2.04
C MET A 1 -60.47 -77.88 3.07
N THR A 2 -59.39 -77.74 3.76
CA THR A 2 -59.20 -76.78 4.89
C THR A 2 -58.11 -75.77 4.49
N HIS A 3 -58.52 -74.51 4.31
CA HIS A 3 -57.62 -73.46 4.02
C HIS A 3 -57.05 -72.82 5.32
N THR A 4 -55.79 -72.99 5.54
CA THR A 4 -55.04 -72.40 6.64
C THR A 4 -54.58 -71.02 6.21
N ARG A 5 -55.07 -69.91 6.89
CA ARG A 5 -54.60 -68.50 6.72
C ARG A 5 -53.49 -68.25 7.69
N THR A 6 -52.33 -67.87 7.18
CA THR A 6 -51.16 -67.41 7.94
C THR A 6 -51.29 -65.91 8.24
N PRO A 7 -51.05 -65.42 9.47
CA PRO A 7 -51.06 -63.97 9.77
C PRO A 7 -49.78 -63.31 9.33
N ARG A 8 -49.90 -62.18 8.63
CA ARG A 8 -48.80 -61.27 8.29
C ARG A 8 -48.50 -60.37 9.50
N ILE A 9 -47.30 -60.53 10.04
CA ILE A 9 -46.74 -59.64 11.06
C ILE A 9 -46.23 -58.36 10.35
N LEU A 10 -46.87 -57.21 10.63
CA LEU A 10 -46.40 -55.91 10.20
C LEU A 10 -45.32 -55.41 11.19
N SER A 11 -44.07 -55.45 10.79
CA SER A 11 -42.96 -54.83 11.55
C SER A 11 -42.98 -53.33 11.27
N ALA A 12 -43.37 -52.53 12.26
CA ALA A 12 -43.23 -51.07 12.23
C ALA A 12 -41.80 -50.69 12.55
N VAL A 13 -41.07 -50.21 11.57
CA VAL A 13 -39.72 -49.60 11.76
C VAL A 13 -39.93 -48.17 12.25
N VAL A 14 -39.66 -47.94 13.52
CA VAL A 14 -39.60 -46.59 14.11
C VAL A 14 -38.25 -45.99 13.75
N MET A 15 -38.23 -45.05 12.81
CA MET A 15 -37.04 -44.27 12.41
C MET A 15 -36.91 -43.07 13.36
N CYS A 16 -36.04 -43.17 14.37
CA CYS A 16 -35.65 -42.05 15.22
C CYS A 16 -34.77 -41.08 14.42
N LEU A 17 -35.33 -39.96 13.99
CA LEU A 17 -34.58 -38.82 13.47
C LEU A 17 -33.88 -38.10 14.62
N PHE A 18 -32.58 -38.37 14.79
CA PHE A 18 -31.73 -37.52 15.61
C PHE A 18 -31.45 -36.22 14.85
N ALA A 19 -32.14 -35.13 15.18
CA ALA A 19 -31.80 -33.79 14.73
C ALA A 19 -30.56 -33.34 15.51
N ALA A 20 -29.37 -33.44 14.88
CA ALA A 20 -28.15 -32.84 15.41
C ALA A 20 -28.29 -31.31 15.33
N ALA A 21 -28.51 -30.67 16.47
CA ALA A 21 -28.43 -29.21 16.57
C ALA A 21 -26.97 -28.77 16.35
N VAL A 22 -26.68 -28.23 15.17
CA VAL A 22 -25.41 -27.56 14.89
C VAL A 22 -25.40 -26.26 15.69
N PRO A 23 -24.43 -26.01 16.61
CA PRO A 23 -24.37 -24.72 17.30
C PRO A 23 -24.09 -23.65 16.26
N ALA A 24 -24.99 -22.71 16.10
CA ALA A 24 -24.78 -21.50 15.32
C ALA A 24 -23.63 -20.74 15.97
N LEU A 25 -22.46 -20.70 15.32
CA LEU A 25 -21.40 -19.80 15.69
C LEU A 25 -21.96 -18.37 15.59
N ALA A 26 -22.17 -17.75 16.74
CA ALA A 26 -22.57 -16.35 16.81
C ALA A 26 -21.48 -15.53 16.13
N GLN A 27 -21.73 -15.10 14.89
CA GLN A 27 -20.89 -14.13 14.21
C GLN A 27 -20.98 -12.83 15.00
N THR A 28 -19.93 -12.52 15.79
CA THR A 28 -19.78 -11.21 16.40
C THR A 28 -19.75 -10.20 15.26
N ALA A 29 -20.78 -9.34 15.20
CA ALA A 29 -20.80 -8.22 14.26
C ALA A 29 -19.49 -7.42 14.44
N PRO A 30 -18.84 -6.98 13.34
CA PRO A 30 -17.63 -6.17 13.45
C PRO A 30 -17.96 -4.92 14.26
N ALA A 31 -17.11 -4.62 15.26
CA ALA A 31 -17.28 -3.43 16.06
C ALA A 31 -17.31 -2.21 15.15
N SER A 32 -18.30 -1.33 15.32
CA SER A 32 -18.37 -0.06 14.57
C SER A 32 -17.07 0.72 14.82
N PRO A 33 -16.46 1.31 13.79
CA PRO A 33 -15.23 2.09 13.96
C PRO A 33 -15.50 3.26 14.91
N VAL A 34 -14.61 3.47 15.87
CA VAL A 34 -14.72 4.53 16.89
C VAL A 34 -14.68 5.91 16.25
N ALA A 35 -13.92 6.06 15.17
CA ALA A 35 -13.88 7.27 14.33
C ALA A 35 -13.57 6.86 12.89
N GLY A 36 -14.12 7.58 11.93
CA GLY A 36 -13.90 7.32 10.50
C GLY A 36 -12.55 7.87 10.02
N VAL A 37 -11.92 7.16 9.08
CA VAL A 37 -10.83 7.71 8.28
C VAL A 37 -11.39 8.81 7.39
N VAL A 38 -10.80 10.01 7.44
CA VAL A 38 -11.19 11.11 6.56
C VAL A 38 -10.49 10.97 5.20
N GLN A 39 -9.16 10.75 5.21
CA GLN A 39 -8.35 10.51 4.02
C GLN A 39 -6.94 10.02 4.41
N VAL A 40 -6.26 9.37 3.49
CA VAL A 40 -4.80 9.20 3.57
C VAL A 40 -4.17 10.53 3.21
N LYS A 41 -3.51 11.18 4.17
CA LYS A 41 -2.98 12.54 3.97
C LYS A 41 -1.78 12.55 3.03
N ARG A 42 -0.77 11.73 3.33
CA ARG A 42 0.44 11.56 2.52
C ARG A 42 1.34 10.45 3.06
N PRO A 43 2.09 9.77 2.21
CA PRO A 43 3.29 9.06 2.64
C PRO A 43 4.39 10.06 3.05
N ASN A 44 5.28 9.64 3.96
CA ASN A 44 6.48 10.39 4.31
C ASN A 44 7.68 9.45 4.15
N LEU A 45 8.56 9.77 3.21
CA LEU A 45 9.74 8.99 2.87
C LEU A 45 10.96 9.57 3.57
N VAL A 46 11.71 8.72 4.26
CA VAL A 46 12.95 9.13 4.92
C VAL A 46 14.10 9.01 3.91
N VAL A 47 14.81 10.10 3.68
CA VAL A 47 15.86 10.18 2.67
C VAL A 47 17.21 10.59 3.29
N SER A 48 18.30 10.11 2.73
CA SER A 48 19.66 10.44 3.18
C SER A 48 20.14 11.77 2.62
N ASP A 49 19.59 12.22 1.47
CA ASP A 49 19.96 13.47 0.80
C ASP A 49 18.76 14.10 0.10
N MET A 50 18.34 15.27 0.59
CA MET A 50 17.20 16.00 0.07
C MET A 50 17.40 16.46 -1.39
N GLY A 51 18.60 16.88 -1.76
CA GLY A 51 18.88 17.33 -3.12
C GLY A 51 18.72 16.17 -4.12
N ARG A 52 19.26 15.00 -3.78
CA ARG A 52 19.16 13.78 -4.58
C ARG A 52 17.72 13.28 -4.66
N ALA A 53 16.98 13.30 -3.54
CA ALA A 53 15.56 12.95 -3.55
C ALA A 53 14.74 13.92 -4.42
N LEU A 54 14.99 15.24 -4.32
CA LEU A 54 14.27 16.22 -5.14
C LEU A 54 14.56 16.11 -6.64
N ARG A 55 15.71 15.59 -7.07
CA ARG A 55 15.93 15.26 -8.49
C ARG A 55 14.92 14.21 -8.97
N VAL A 56 14.62 13.21 -8.14
CA VAL A 56 13.62 12.20 -8.49
C VAL A 56 12.21 12.77 -8.42
N TYR A 57 11.80 13.26 -7.25
CA TYR A 57 10.39 13.59 -7.02
C TYR A 57 9.97 14.91 -7.67
N ARG A 58 10.82 15.93 -7.68
CA ARG A 58 10.54 17.22 -8.30
C ARG A 58 10.86 17.22 -9.79
N ASP A 59 12.10 16.83 -10.17
CA ASP A 59 12.60 17.09 -11.53
C ASP A 59 12.17 16.00 -12.52
N ILE A 60 12.08 14.73 -12.09
CA ILE A 60 11.65 13.60 -12.93
C ILE A 60 10.14 13.39 -12.82
N LEU A 61 9.59 13.29 -11.60
CA LEU A 61 8.17 13.00 -11.39
C LEU A 61 7.26 14.23 -11.45
N GLY A 62 7.81 15.46 -11.46
CA GLY A 62 7.07 16.70 -11.66
C GLY A 62 6.31 17.22 -10.43
N PHE A 63 6.58 16.72 -9.22
CA PHE A 63 6.03 17.31 -8.00
C PHE A 63 6.56 18.73 -7.81
N LYS A 64 5.77 19.58 -7.15
CA LYS A 64 6.18 20.94 -6.80
C LYS A 64 6.46 21.03 -5.30
N VAL A 65 7.62 21.56 -4.92
CA VAL A 65 7.94 21.82 -3.51
C VAL A 65 6.96 22.84 -2.97
N PHE A 66 6.21 22.49 -1.93
CA PHE A 66 5.34 23.41 -1.19
C PHE A 66 6.11 24.13 -0.08
N ALA A 67 6.89 23.36 0.69
CA ALA A 67 7.75 23.88 1.76
C ALA A 67 8.98 22.97 1.90
N LEU A 68 10.09 23.54 2.34
CA LEU A 68 11.33 22.84 2.67
C LEU A 68 12.00 23.57 3.86
N ASP A 69 11.86 22.99 5.03
CA ASP A 69 12.27 23.63 6.28
C ASP A 69 13.11 22.70 7.15
N PRO A 70 14.06 23.22 7.96
CA PRO A 70 14.66 22.47 9.04
C PRO A 70 13.59 22.05 10.07
N SER A 71 13.72 20.84 10.60
CA SER A 71 12.87 20.40 11.71
C SER A 71 13.49 20.79 13.04
N GLY A 72 12.73 21.43 13.93
CA GLY A 72 13.19 21.73 15.29
C GLY A 72 13.41 20.49 16.16
N PRO A 73 14.10 20.64 17.29
CA PRO A 73 14.45 19.53 18.19
C PRO A 73 13.23 18.80 18.77
N GLU A 74 12.08 19.47 18.85
CA GLU A 74 10.81 18.91 19.32
C GLU A 74 9.95 18.31 18.20
N SER A 75 10.51 18.16 16.99
CA SER A 75 9.76 17.56 15.87
C SER A 75 9.28 16.15 16.21
N TYR A 76 8.00 15.91 15.93
CA TYR A 76 7.38 14.60 16.12
C TYR A 76 8.01 13.50 15.26
N SER A 77 8.81 13.86 14.24
CA SER A 77 9.56 12.90 13.43
C SER A 77 10.59 12.10 14.25
N TYR A 78 11.20 12.69 15.30
CA TYR A 78 12.16 11.97 16.13
C TYR A 78 11.58 10.73 16.80
N PRO A 79 10.52 10.80 17.61
CA PRO A 79 9.95 9.61 18.24
C PRO A 79 9.24 8.68 17.23
N VAL A 80 8.63 9.21 16.18
CA VAL A 80 7.89 8.42 15.18
C VAL A 80 8.82 7.52 14.39
N PHE A 81 9.91 8.08 13.86
CA PHE A 81 10.90 7.34 13.08
C PHE A 81 12.04 6.75 13.93
N LYS A 82 12.00 6.98 15.26
CA LYS A 82 13.06 6.56 16.19
C LYS A 82 14.44 7.12 15.85
N PHE A 83 14.46 8.35 15.34
CA PHE A 83 15.72 9.02 15.03
C PHE A 83 16.50 9.38 16.28
N PRO A 84 17.86 9.35 16.22
CA PRO A 84 18.69 9.88 17.27
C PRO A 84 18.39 11.36 17.53
N LYS A 85 18.41 11.80 18.80
CA LYS A 85 18.08 13.17 19.17
C LYS A 85 19.10 14.23 18.67
N ASP A 86 20.32 13.81 18.43
CA ASP A 86 21.41 14.62 17.89
C ASP A 86 21.42 14.69 16.34
N ALA A 87 20.62 13.87 15.68
CA ALA A 87 20.47 13.93 14.23
C ALA A 87 19.84 15.27 13.80
N LYS A 88 20.18 15.72 12.61
CA LYS A 88 19.58 16.93 12.00
C LYS A 88 18.56 16.51 10.94
N LEU A 89 17.37 17.09 11.03
CA LEU A 89 16.28 16.80 10.11
C LEU A 89 15.91 18.03 9.28
N ARG A 90 15.53 17.79 8.02
CA ARG A 90 14.80 18.75 7.18
C ARG A 90 13.60 18.03 6.58
N MET A 91 12.51 18.75 6.37
CA MET A 91 11.31 18.17 5.75
C MET A 91 10.89 18.99 4.54
N ALA A 92 10.71 18.32 3.41
CA ALA A 92 10.01 18.86 2.27
C ALA A 92 8.59 18.30 2.22
N THR A 93 7.62 19.15 1.88
CA THR A 93 6.28 18.72 1.47
C THR A 93 6.06 19.07 0.01
N LEU A 94 5.45 18.16 -0.73
CA LEU A 94 5.33 18.23 -2.17
C LEU A 94 3.86 18.21 -2.59
N ASN A 95 3.52 19.03 -3.59
CA ASN A 95 2.23 19.06 -4.25
C ASN A 95 2.26 18.25 -5.54
N ALA A 96 1.16 17.57 -5.85
CA ALA A 96 0.83 17.07 -7.19
C ALA A 96 -0.15 18.06 -7.87
N PRO A 97 -0.40 17.94 -9.19
CA PRO A 97 -1.33 18.84 -9.88
C PRO A 97 -2.72 18.89 -9.27
N ASN A 98 -3.21 17.78 -8.73
CA ASN A 98 -4.53 17.61 -8.12
C ASN A 98 -4.51 17.47 -6.60
N GLY A 99 -3.38 17.76 -5.93
CA GLY A 99 -3.29 17.57 -4.49
C GLY A 99 -2.21 18.42 -3.81
N VAL A 100 -2.58 19.00 -2.67
CA VAL A 100 -1.68 19.83 -1.87
C VAL A 100 -1.03 18.99 -0.79
N ARG A 101 0.31 19.05 -0.72
CA ARG A 101 1.13 18.35 0.29
C ARG A 101 0.83 16.83 0.33
N VAL A 102 0.78 16.20 -0.85
CA VAL A 102 0.42 14.77 -1.01
C VAL A 102 1.60 13.83 -0.77
N LEU A 103 2.82 14.33 -0.73
CA LEU A 103 4.03 13.60 -0.42
C LEU A 103 4.90 14.41 0.54
N ALA A 104 5.60 13.75 1.45
CA ALA A 104 6.64 14.37 2.27
C ALA A 104 7.95 13.60 2.14
N LEU A 105 9.06 14.33 2.21
CA LEU A 105 10.42 13.81 2.30
C LEU A 105 11.03 14.31 3.60
N THR A 106 11.53 13.41 4.44
CA THR A 106 12.25 13.77 5.67
C THR A 106 13.71 13.37 5.51
N GLU A 107 14.60 14.36 5.38
CA GLU A 107 16.03 14.09 5.34
C GLU A 107 16.57 13.83 6.73
N LEU A 108 17.37 12.77 6.86
CA LEU A 108 18.14 12.43 8.05
C LEU A 108 19.63 12.69 7.81
N LYS A 109 20.24 13.56 8.61
CA LYS A 109 21.69 13.78 8.64
C LYS A 109 22.25 13.47 10.04
N GLY A 110 23.48 12.97 10.08
CA GLY A 110 24.18 12.62 11.32
C GLY A 110 23.92 11.18 11.82
N ALA A 111 23.07 10.41 11.13
CA ALA A 111 22.90 8.98 11.37
C ALA A 111 22.69 8.25 10.04
N PRO A 112 23.14 7.00 9.91
CA PRO A 112 22.89 6.20 8.72
C PRO A 112 21.41 5.78 8.66
N LEU A 113 20.86 5.67 7.45
CA LEU A 113 19.60 4.98 7.24
C LEU A 113 19.80 3.47 7.39
N PRO A 114 18.80 2.74 7.92
CA PRO A 114 18.85 1.28 7.96
C PRO A 114 18.91 0.73 6.53
N PRO A 115 19.45 -0.49 6.33
CA PRO A 115 19.40 -1.16 5.04
C PRO A 115 17.95 -1.28 4.55
N LYS A 116 17.76 -1.10 3.23
CA LYS A 116 16.43 -1.28 2.63
C LYS A 116 15.91 -2.70 2.89
N PRO A 117 14.64 -2.87 3.25
CA PRO A 117 14.07 -4.20 3.47
C PRO A 117 13.90 -4.94 2.14
N VAL A 118 14.34 -6.20 2.08
CA VAL A 118 14.09 -7.10 0.95
C VAL A 118 13.41 -8.37 1.50
N PRO A 119 12.23 -8.74 1.01
CA PRO A 119 11.37 -8.02 0.05
C PRO A 119 10.85 -6.69 0.60
N HIS A 120 10.50 -5.77 -0.31
CA HIS A 120 9.88 -4.49 0.07
C HIS A 120 8.58 -4.71 0.82
N ARG A 121 8.31 -3.87 1.82
CA ARG A 121 7.10 -3.97 2.67
C ARG A 121 6.03 -2.94 2.30
N SER A 122 6.38 -1.95 1.48
CA SER A 122 5.50 -0.87 1.05
C SER A 122 5.96 -0.32 -0.29
N ALA A 123 5.04 0.30 -1.00
CA ALA A 123 5.31 1.06 -2.21
C ALA A 123 4.47 2.33 -2.23
N VAL A 124 4.94 3.35 -2.92
CA VAL A 124 4.14 4.53 -3.28
C VAL A 124 3.70 4.35 -4.73
N VAL A 125 2.38 4.31 -4.96
CA VAL A 125 1.82 4.23 -6.31
C VAL A 125 1.49 5.64 -6.78
N ILE A 126 2.00 6.03 -7.94
CA ILE A 126 1.88 7.38 -8.51
C ILE A 126 1.31 7.26 -9.92
N GLU A 127 0.15 7.87 -10.14
CA GLU A 127 -0.39 8.00 -11.49
C GLU A 127 0.39 9.08 -12.25
N VAL A 128 0.82 8.74 -13.46
CA VAL A 128 1.59 9.61 -14.36
C VAL A 128 0.95 9.65 -15.75
N LYS A 129 1.39 10.60 -16.55
CA LYS A 129 1.16 10.62 -18.01
C LYS A 129 2.50 10.50 -18.71
N GLY A 130 2.56 9.65 -19.75
CA GLY A 130 3.79 9.41 -20.51
C GLY A 130 4.80 8.61 -19.69
N ILE A 131 4.39 7.48 -19.13
CA ILE A 131 5.20 6.62 -18.27
C ILE A 131 6.55 6.24 -18.90
N GLU A 132 6.60 6.02 -20.22
CA GLU A 132 7.84 5.69 -20.94
C GLU A 132 8.86 6.84 -20.84
N GLN A 133 8.39 8.09 -20.98
CA GLN A 133 9.27 9.25 -20.89
C GLN A 133 9.78 9.44 -19.46
N VAL A 134 8.90 9.28 -18.47
CA VAL A 134 9.29 9.34 -17.06
C VAL A 134 10.32 8.26 -16.75
N MET A 135 10.09 7.02 -17.18
CA MET A 135 11.01 5.90 -16.94
C MET A 135 12.35 6.05 -17.67
N ALA A 136 12.37 6.72 -18.83
CA ALA A 136 13.64 7.06 -19.50
C ALA A 136 14.48 8.01 -18.64
N HIS A 137 13.88 8.99 -17.97
CA HIS A 137 14.58 9.88 -17.05
C HIS A 137 15.03 9.14 -15.76
N VAL A 138 14.18 8.24 -15.23
CA VAL A 138 14.53 7.36 -14.11
C VAL A 138 15.77 6.52 -14.43
N ALA A 139 15.79 5.92 -15.62
CA ALA A 139 16.94 5.13 -16.09
C ALA A 139 18.20 5.99 -16.30
N ALA A 140 18.05 7.21 -16.81
CA ALA A 140 19.15 8.16 -16.98
C ALA A 140 19.74 8.62 -15.63
N GLU A 141 18.94 8.67 -14.56
CA GLU A 141 19.40 8.92 -13.17
C GLU A 141 20.12 7.69 -12.57
N GLY A 142 20.13 6.54 -13.28
CA GLY A 142 20.80 5.31 -12.83
C GLY A 142 20.03 4.53 -11.77
N LEU A 143 18.73 4.74 -11.64
CA LEU A 143 17.91 4.06 -10.64
C LEU A 143 17.54 2.64 -11.09
N PRO A 144 17.49 1.65 -10.17
CA PRO A 144 17.04 0.29 -10.48
C PRO A 144 15.57 0.28 -10.91
N THR A 145 15.27 -0.40 -12.01
CA THR A 145 13.92 -0.47 -12.59
C THR A 145 13.42 -1.91 -12.69
N VAL A 146 12.10 -2.06 -12.67
CA VAL A 146 11.39 -3.32 -12.96
C VAL A 146 10.81 -3.23 -14.37
N PRO A 147 10.79 -4.32 -15.15
CA PRO A 147 10.14 -4.32 -16.46
C PRO A 147 8.68 -3.89 -16.40
N PRO A 148 8.16 -3.19 -17.44
CA PRO A 148 6.77 -2.75 -17.47
C PRO A 148 5.81 -3.94 -17.59
N LYS A 149 4.61 -3.77 -17.08
CA LYS A 149 3.50 -4.71 -17.23
C LYS A 149 2.24 -4.00 -17.66
N THR A 150 1.62 -4.50 -18.73
CA THR A 150 0.30 -4.04 -19.18
C THR A 150 -0.78 -4.99 -18.64
N SER A 151 -1.87 -4.45 -18.15
CA SER A 151 -3.01 -5.20 -17.60
C SER A 151 -4.31 -4.45 -17.86
N LYS A 152 -5.44 -5.00 -17.38
CA LYS A 152 -6.76 -4.35 -17.45
C LYS A 152 -7.33 -4.15 -16.05
N THR A 153 -8.01 -3.03 -15.85
CA THR A 153 -8.81 -2.81 -14.64
C THR A 153 -10.06 -3.70 -14.66
N PRO A 154 -10.76 -3.88 -13.53
CA PRO A 154 -12.05 -4.59 -13.50
C PRO A 154 -13.09 -4.01 -14.47
N GLU A 155 -13.03 -2.70 -14.76
CA GLU A 155 -13.90 -1.99 -15.69
C GLU A 155 -13.46 -2.15 -17.15
N GLY A 156 -12.34 -2.86 -17.41
CA GLY A 156 -11.83 -3.16 -18.74
C GLY A 156 -10.88 -2.11 -19.31
N LEU A 157 -10.53 -1.06 -18.58
CA LEU A 157 -9.54 -0.07 -19.01
C LEU A 157 -8.15 -0.69 -19.05
N THR A 158 -7.39 -0.42 -20.12
CA THR A 158 -6.00 -0.84 -20.19
C THR A 158 -5.13 0.11 -19.37
N PHE A 159 -4.20 -0.45 -18.60
CA PHE A 159 -3.19 0.33 -17.89
C PHE A 159 -1.81 -0.30 -18.02
N ILE A 160 -0.79 0.50 -17.79
CA ILE A 160 0.60 0.07 -17.68
C ILE A 160 1.13 0.45 -16.30
N GLU A 161 1.88 -0.46 -15.73
CA GLU A 161 2.63 -0.24 -14.49
C GLU A 161 4.11 -0.47 -14.76
N GLN A 162 4.94 0.33 -14.13
CA GLN A 162 6.38 0.09 -14.06
C GLN A 162 6.93 0.62 -12.75
N ALA A 163 7.82 -0.12 -12.10
CA ALA A 163 8.38 0.27 -10.82
C ALA A 163 9.86 0.61 -10.93
N PHE A 164 10.33 1.41 -9.97
CA PHE A 164 11.74 1.67 -9.73
C PHE A 164 12.00 1.84 -8.23
N GLU A 165 13.26 1.74 -7.84
CA GLU A 165 13.71 2.11 -6.49
C GLU A 165 14.37 3.49 -6.55
N ASP A 166 14.04 4.38 -5.62
CA ASP A 166 14.76 5.64 -5.48
C ASP A 166 16.16 5.42 -4.84
N HIS A 167 16.92 6.49 -4.69
CA HIS A 167 18.28 6.43 -4.16
C HIS A 167 18.39 5.87 -2.73
N ASP A 168 17.33 5.93 -1.95
CA ASP A 168 17.25 5.44 -0.57
C ASP A 168 16.51 4.09 -0.47
N GLY A 169 16.14 3.51 -1.62
CA GLY A 169 15.51 2.19 -1.72
C GLY A 169 14.01 2.18 -1.48
N HIS A 170 13.34 3.32 -1.62
CA HIS A 170 11.87 3.35 -1.63
C HIS A 170 11.34 2.81 -2.94
N LEU A 171 10.42 1.86 -2.87
CA LEU A 171 9.76 1.31 -4.04
C LEU A 171 8.66 2.28 -4.52
N ILE A 172 8.80 2.73 -5.75
CA ILE A 172 7.85 3.60 -6.45
C ILE A 172 7.26 2.83 -7.61
N VAL A 173 5.94 2.75 -7.67
CA VAL A 173 5.20 2.15 -8.77
C VAL A 173 4.53 3.27 -9.56
N LEU A 174 4.90 3.41 -10.81
CA LEU A 174 4.22 4.32 -11.73
C LEU A 174 3.05 3.58 -12.39
N TYR A 175 1.97 4.30 -12.59
CA TYR A 175 0.73 3.78 -13.14
C TYR A 175 0.16 4.75 -14.16
N GLU A 176 -0.25 4.26 -15.32
CA GLU A 176 -0.89 5.08 -16.37
C GLU A 176 -2.06 4.33 -17.00
N ILE A 177 -3.24 4.96 -17.01
CA ILE A 177 -4.39 4.49 -17.81
C ILE A 177 -4.15 4.82 -19.27
N ARG A 178 -4.27 3.84 -20.14
CA ARG A 178 -4.23 4.00 -21.60
C ARG A 178 -5.66 4.17 -22.13
N GLN A 179 -5.85 5.25 -22.82
CA GLN A 179 -7.11 5.53 -23.55
C GLN A 179 -7.02 5.02 -24.98
#